data_dd39ad2409c1ed95ffdeb7d8963ee75c
#
_entry.id   dd39ad2409c1ed95ffdeb7d8963ee75c
#
_cell.length_a   1.000
_cell.length_b   1.000
_cell.length_c   1.000
_cell.angle_alpha   90.00
_cell.angle_beta   90.00
_cell.angle_gamma   90.00
#
_symmetry.space_group_name_H-M   'P 1'
#
loop_
_entity.id
_entity.type
_entity.pdbx_description
1 polymer ?
#
loop_
_entity_poly.entity_id
_entity_poly.type
_entity_poly.pdbx_seq_one_letter_code
_entity_poly.pdbx_strand_id
1 'polypeptide(L)'
;MRWASVLAALPAASAVLAAPPVDTIRWVAQDVPPHFSFVQGRPPGSVAELGRGEVDGFMRVLLPRMPGYRHEFVEASTARYETESRRGRTLCSTLHVRTPERLQWLYFSHLYPPLASREIHVIVPRKLMAELAAGRPQDGRLALARLLERQDLRPLVARDRAFGVQIDSLLSRHAVPRLAVGAKFSHQLMDMLRAGRMDYTLEYPALVQDYLARVGDPGALVALPMAEGLSTLLATVSCSRTPEGLRQIKAIDAAVRELASDPDREAWVREWRGGRAEPQDQKRLNAYMDERARGGARIE
;
A
#
# COMPACT_ATOMS: atom_id res chain seq x y z
N MET A 1 -33.05 30.98 75.94
CA MET A 1 -32.67 29.80 75.17
C MET A 1 -32.65 30.16 73.68
N ARG A 2 -31.48 30.25 73.06
CA ARG A 2 -31.29 30.59 71.64
C ARG A 2 -30.87 29.29 70.92
N TRP A 3 -31.66 28.89 69.99
CA TRP A 3 -31.35 27.74 69.16
C TRP A 3 -30.52 28.24 67.95
N ALA A 4 -29.30 27.73 67.78
CA ALA A 4 -28.45 27.95 66.61
C ALA A 4 -28.72 26.87 65.62
N SER A 5 -29.23 27.24 64.41
CA SER A 5 -29.39 26.32 63.27
C SER A 5 -28.06 26.17 62.56
N VAL A 6 -27.52 24.96 62.55
CA VAL A 6 -26.32 24.61 61.77
C VAL A 6 -26.79 24.20 60.40
N LEU A 7 -26.51 24.99 59.37
CA LEU A 7 -26.66 24.62 57.96
C LEU A 7 -25.46 23.76 57.56
N ALA A 8 -25.68 22.47 57.29
CA ALA A 8 -24.73 21.56 56.70
C ALA A 8 -24.66 21.80 55.15
N ALA A 9 -23.53 22.31 54.68
CA ALA A 9 -23.25 22.41 53.24
C ALA A 9 -22.87 21.02 52.68
N LEU A 10 -23.66 20.48 51.76
CA LEU A 10 -23.36 19.28 51.01
C LEU A 10 -22.30 19.62 49.93
N PRO A 11 -21.24 18.82 49.79
CA PRO A 11 -20.29 19.01 48.69
C PRO A 11 -20.91 18.63 47.36
N ALA A 12 -20.89 19.55 46.39
CA ALA A 12 -21.27 19.27 45.01
C ALA A 12 -20.24 18.32 44.40
N ALA A 13 -20.63 17.07 44.16
CA ALA A 13 -19.84 16.11 43.42
C ALA A 13 -19.77 16.53 41.93
N SER A 14 -18.64 17.06 41.49
CA SER A 14 -18.35 17.33 40.09
C SER A 14 -18.25 16.00 39.36
N ALA A 15 -19.27 15.66 38.56
CA ALA A 15 -19.21 14.51 37.64
C ALA A 15 -18.12 14.80 36.59
N VAL A 16 -17.01 14.10 36.69
CA VAL A 16 -16.00 14.03 35.61
C VAL A 16 -16.65 13.26 34.46
N LEU A 17 -17.10 14.01 33.44
CA LEU A 17 -17.51 13.44 32.19
C LEU A 17 -16.29 12.73 31.58
N ALA A 18 -16.29 11.39 31.60
CA ALA A 18 -15.31 10.58 30.89
C ALA A 18 -15.36 10.97 29.41
N ALA A 19 -14.18 11.35 28.84
CA ALA A 19 -14.09 11.61 27.41
C ALA A 19 -14.59 10.36 26.64
N PRO A 20 -15.36 10.53 25.56
CA PRO A 20 -15.83 9.40 24.78
C PRO A 20 -14.63 8.54 24.32
N PRO A 21 -14.80 7.21 24.29
CA PRO A 21 -13.72 6.34 23.86
C PRO A 21 -13.29 6.74 22.44
N VAL A 22 -11.98 6.97 22.26
CA VAL A 22 -11.40 7.30 20.95
C VAL A 22 -11.43 6.04 20.11
N ASP A 23 -12.13 6.07 18.98
CA ASP A 23 -12.16 4.95 18.03
C ASP A 23 -10.74 4.64 17.54
N THR A 24 -10.43 3.36 17.39
CA THR A 24 -9.09 2.91 16.99
C THR A 24 -9.11 2.33 15.58
N ILE A 25 -8.28 2.86 14.69
CA ILE A 25 -8.02 2.23 13.38
C ILE A 25 -6.77 1.35 13.50
N ARG A 26 -6.95 0.05 13.24
CA ARG A 26 -5.86 -0.93 13.18
C ARG A 26 -5.36 -1.08 11.76
N TRP A 27 -4.15 -0.61 11.51
CA TRP A 27 -3.48 -0.63 10.22
C TRP A 27 -2.65 -1.89 10.07
N VAL A 28 -2.89 -2.65 9.01
CA VAL A 28 -1.99 -3.73 8.62
C VAL A 28 -0.69 -3.14 8.12
N ALA A 29 0.41 -3.51 8.74
CA ALA A 29 1.76 -3.13 8.38
C ALA A 29 2.52 -4.34 7.84
N GLN A 30 3.30 -4.13 6.78
CA GLN A 30 4.16 -5.14 6.15
C GLN A 30 5.51 -4.51 5.83
N ASP A 31 6.60 -5.22 6.13
CA ASP A 31 7.94 -4.76 5.76
C ASP A 31 8.19 -5.02 4.28
N VAL A 32 7.82 -4.06 3.43
CA VAL A 32 7.90 -4.12 1.96
C VAL A 32 8.58 -2.86 1.43
N PRO A 33 9.87 -2.64 1.79
CA PRO A 33 10.58 -1.47 1.31
C PRO A 33 10.73 -1.51 -0.22
N PRO A 34 10.74 -0.35 -0.90
CA PRO A 34 10.69 0.99 -0.35
C PRO A 34 9.28 1.56 -0.15
N HIS A 35 8.22 0.74 -0.26
CA HIS A 35 6.83 1.22 -0.11
C HIS A 35 6.45 1.42 1.34
N PHE A 36 6.63 0.41 2.17
CA PHE A 36 6.44 0.45 3.61
C PHE A 36 7.65 -0.19 4.28
N SER A 37 8.27 0.47 5.24
CA SER A 37 9.52 -0.01 5.82
C SER A 37 9.49 0.00 7.35
N PHE A 38 9.88 -1.12 7.93
CA PHE A 38 10.01 -1.24 9.37
C PHE A 38 11.34 -0.64 9.85
N VAL A 39 11.28 0.21 10.85
CA VAL A 39 12.46 0.71 11.52
C VAL A 39 12.94 -0.37 12.51
N GLN A 40 14.21 -0.77 12.39
CA GLN A 40 14.80 -1.85 13.20
C GLN A 40 14.05 -3.20 13.08
N GLY A 41 13.39 -3.46 11.96
CA GLY A 41 12.71 -4.73 11.70
C GLY A 41 11.42 -4.95 12.51
N ARG A 42 10.86 -3.92 13.12
CA ARG A 42 9.61 -3.96 13.89
C ARG A 42 8.54 -3.07 13.27
N PRO A 43 7.25 -3.47 13.34
CA PRO A 43 6.17 -2.60 12.92
C PRO A 43 6.18 -1.31 13.78
N PRO A 44 5.76 -0.16 13.21
CA PRO A 44 5.70 1.09 13.98
C PRO A 44 4.72 0.94 15.15
N GLY A 45 5.09 1.43 16.34
CA GLY A 45 4.21 1.52 17.49
C GLY A 45 3.32 2.77 17.48
N SER A 46 3.68 3.76 16.64
CA SER A 46 2.96 5.03 16.50
C SER A 46 3.20 5.64 15.12
N VAL A 47 2.46 6.71 14.79
CA VAL A 47 2.66 7.49 13.55
C VAL A 47 4.07 8.08 13.46
N ALA A 48 4.67 8.45 14.60
CA ALA A 48 6.02 9.01 14.66
C ALA A 48 7.10 7.98 14.30
N GLU A 49 6.81 6.68 14.45
CA GLU A 49 7.74 5.58 14.14
C GLU A 49 7.59 5.03 12.72
N LEU A 50 6.71 5.62 11.91
CA LEU A 50 6.60 5.27 10.50
C LEU A 50 7.97 5.42 9.79
N GLY A 51 8.30 4.47 8.94
CA GLY A 51 9.57 4.43 8.20
C GLY A 51 9.69 5.51 7.13
N ARG A 52 10.54 5.27 6.14
CA ARG A 52 10.82 6.22 5.05
C ARG A 52 10.25 5.77 3.70
N GLY A 53 9.40 4.76 3.68
CA GLY A 53 8.75 4.29 2.47
C GLY A 53 7.72 5.27 1.92
N GLU A 54 7.31 5.05 0.68
CA GLU A 54 6.30 5.88 0.00
C GLU A 54 4.96 5.89 0.76
N VAL A 55 4.52 4.72 1.21
CA VAL A 55 3.29 4.56 1.99
C VAL A 55 3.45 5.14 3.38
N ASP A 56 4.61 4.91 4.04
CA ASP A 56 4.94 5.56 5.32
C ASP A 56 4.80 7.07 5.25
N GLY A 57 5.39 7.68 4.21
CA GLY A 57 5.32 9.13 3.99
C GLY A 57 3.89 9.62 3.78
N PHE A 58 3.09 8.89 2.97
CA PHE A 58 1.69 9.26 2.75
C PHE A 58 0.85 9.13 4.02
N MET A 59 1.04 8.06 4.79
CA MET A 59 0.35 7.90 6.08
C MET A 59 0.74 9.02 7.06
N ARG A 60 1.99 9.47 7.06
CA ARG A 60 2.45 10.56 7.93
C ARG A 60 1.69 11.87 7.68
N VAL A 61 1.30 12.17 6.44
CA VAL A 61 0.51 13.36 6.11
C VAL A 61 -0.99 13.13 6.21
N LEU A 62 -1.46 11.87 6.08
CA LEU A 62 -2.88 11.52 6.14
C LEU A 62 -3.41 11.37 7.57
N LEU A 63 -2.71 10.61 8.43
CA LEU A 63 -3.23 10.23 9.74
C LEU A 63 -3.48 11.41 10.70
N PRO A 64 -2.68 12.50 10.70
CA PRO A 64 -2.98 13.68 11.51
C PRO A 64 -4.30 14.37 11.16
N ARG A 65 -4.87 14.14 9.99
CA ARG A 65 -6.19 14.66 9.57
C ARG A 65 -7.38 13.85 10.09
N MET A 66 -7.09 12.85 10.90
CA MET A 66 -8.11 12.04 11.59
C MET A 66 -7.91 12.07 13.12
N PRO A 67 -7.96 13.26 13.76
CA PRO A 67 -7.63 13.42 15.19
C PRO A 67 -8.62 12.70 16.12
N GLY A 68 -9.81 12.32 15.62
CA GLY A 68 -10.80 11.53 16.36
C GLY A 68 -10.48 10.04 16.45
N TYR A 69 -9.37 9.60 15.84
CA TYR A 69 -8.97 8.19 15.84
C TYR A 69 -7.58 7.99 16.44
N ARG A 70 -7.43 6.91 17.20
CA ARG A 70 -6.13 6.36 17.57
C ARG A 70 -5.67 5.40 16.45
N HIS A 71 -4.40 5.48 16.07
CA HIS A 71 -3.81 4.65 15.03
C HIS A 71 -2.89 3.60 15.64
N GLU A 72 -3.20 2.33 15.40
CA GLU A 72 -2.40 1.18 15.84
C GLU A 72 -1.91 0.42 14.60
N PHE A 73 -0.68 -0.08 14.62
CA PHE A 73 -0.11 -0.84 13.52
C PHE A 73 0.04 -2.31 13.92
N VAL A 74 -0.43 -3.21 13.06
CA VAL A 74 -0.43 -4.65 13.30
C VAL A 74 0.31 -5.34 12.17
N GLU A 75 1.39 -6.04 12.47
CA GLU A 75 2.08 -6.84 11.47
C GLU A 75 1.21 -8.01 11.01
N ALA A 76 0.92 -8.06 9.72
CA ALA A 76 0.20 -9.17 9.11
C ALA A 76 0.55 -9.31 7.63
N SER A 77 0.68 -10.55 7.17
CA SER A 77 0.75 -10.83 5.73
C SER A 77 -0.58 -10.53 5.04
N THR A 78 -0.53 -10.37 3.70
CA THR A 78 -1.73 -10.22 2.87
C THR A 78 -2.76 -11.32 3.14
N ALA A 79 -2.33 -12.58 3.16
CA ALA A 79 -3.21 -13.73 3.42
C ALA A 79 -3.87 -13.67 4.81
N ARG A 80 -3.11 -13.24 5.83
CA ARG A 80 -3.66 -13.05 7.18
C ARG A 80 -4.69 -11.92 7.22
N TYR A 81 -4.39 -10.79 6.60
CA TYR A 81 -5.35 -9.67 6.49
C TYR A 81 -6.66 -10.11 5.84
N GLU A 82 -6.57 -10.81 4.70
CA GLU A 82 -7.75 -11.32 4.00
C GLU A 82 -8.56 -12.29 4.86
N THR A 83 -7.89 -13.23 5.51
CA THR A 83 -8.54 -14.21 6.39
C THR A 83 -9.26 -13.54 7.57
N GLU A 84 -8.59 -12.63 8.26
CA GLU A 84 -9.16 -11.93 9.42
C GLU A 84 -10.33 -11.02 9.02
N SER A 85 -10.20 -10.32 7.88
CA SER A 85 -11.29 -9.48 7.37
C SER A 85 -12.52 -10.28 6.99
N ARG A 86 -12.37 -11.44 6.34
CA ARG A 86 -13.47 -12.35 6.01
C ARG A 86 -14.16 -12.94 7.26
N ARG A 87 -13.43 -13.03 8.38
CA ARG A 87 -13.96 -13.43 9.69
C ARG A 87 -14.63 -12.29 10.45
N GLY A 88 -14.72 -11.09 9.84
CA GLY A 88 -15.39 -9.94 10.45
C GLY A 88 -14.50 -9.12 11.41
N ARG A 89 -13.19 -9.38 11.47
CA ARG A 89 -12.28 -8.53 12.23
C ARG A 89 -12.01 -7.24 11.46
N THR A 90 -12.20 -6.10 12.11
CA THR A 90 -11.98 -4.80 11.49
C THR A 90 -10.49 -4.46 11.46
N LEU A 91 -9.94 -4.38 10.27
CA LEU A 91 -8.57 -3.99 9.95
C LEU A 91 -8.58 -3.09 8.70
N CYS A 92 -7.63 -2.17 8.59
CA CYS A 92 -7.40 -1.36 7.39
C CYS A 92 -6.00 -1.59 6.82
N SER A 93 -5.82 -1.41 5.52
CA SER A 93 -4.54 -1.57 4.83
C SER A 93 -4.39 -0.60 3.67
N THR A 94 -3.19 -0.03 3.51
CA THR A 94 -2.81 0.85 2.39
C THR A 94 -2.07 0.12 1.27
N LEU A 95 -1.86 -1.20 1.41
CA LEU A 95 -1.07 -2.02 0.48
C LEU A 95 -1.93 -2.98 -0.36
N HIS A 96 -3.26 -2.91 -0.25
CA HIS A 96 -4.16 -3.80 -0.96
C HIS A 96 -4.62 -3.20 -2.28
N VAL A 97 -4.42 -3.95 -3.36
CA VAL A 97 -4.99 -3.63 -4.68
C VAL A 97 -6.47 -3.98 -4.68
N ARG A 98 -7.29 -3.06 -5.19
CA ARG A 98 -8.72 -3.25 -5.39
C ARG A 98 -8.96 -4.28 -6.49
N THR A 99 -9.70 -5.33 -6.19
CA THR A 99 -10.19 -6.33 -7.16
C THR A 99 -11.68 -6.59 -6.95
N PRO A 100 -12.43 -7.07 -7.97
CA PRO A 100 -13.86 -7.43 -7.83
C PRO A 100 -14.11 -8.45 -6.71
N GLU A 101 -13.21 -9.41 -6.53
CA GLU A 101 -13.30 -10.39 -5.45
C GLU A 101 -13.18 -9.71 -4.07
N ARG A 102 -12.20 -8.84 -3.90
CA ARG A 102 -11.93 -8.15 -2.63
C ARG A 102 -13.05 -7.20 -2.22
N LEU A 103 -13.79 -6.65 -3.16
CA LEU A 103 -14.97 -5.82 -2.89
C LEU A 103 -16.08 -6.57 -2.14
N GLN A 104 -16.08 -7.90 -2.14
CA GLN A 104 -17.06 -8.69 -1.41
C GLN A 104 -16.86 -8.60 0.11
N TRP A 105 -15.65 -8.34 0.58
CA TRP A 105 -15.29 -8.36 2.00
C TRP A 105 -14.43 -7.17 2.46
N LEU A 106 -14.08 -6.24 1.54
CA LEU A 106 -13.41 -4.97 1.84
C LEU A 106 -14.21 -3.79 1.26
N TYR A 107 -14.16 -2.68 1.97
CA TYR A 107 -14.40 -1.35 1.42
C TYR A 107 -13.09 -0.78 0.91
N PHE A 108 -13.15 0.02 -0.15
CA PHE A 108 -11.99 0.72 -0.70
C PHE A 108 -12.25 2.21 -0.81
N SER A 109 -11.21 3.02 -0.61
CA SER A 109 -11.16 4.42 -1.02
C SER A 109 -9.86 4.69 -1.76
N HIS A 110 -9.91 5.67 -2.67
CA HIS A 110 -8.80 6.02 -3.55
C HIS A 110 -7.92 7.07 -2.88
N LEU A 111 -6.61 6.85 -2.83
CA LEU A 111 -5.64 7.74 -2.18
C LEU A 111 -5.02 8.73 -3.17
N TYR A 112 -4.31 8.21 -4.18
CA TYR A 112 -3.57 8.99 -5.16
C TYR A 112 -3.49 8.24 -6.50
N PRO A 113 -3.15 8.95 -7.61
CA PRO A 113 -3.16 8.35 -8.95
C PRO A 113 -2.03 7.33 -9.13
N PRO A 114 -2.06 6.58 -10.24
CA PRO A 114 -0.92 5.78 -10.64
C PRO A 114 0.33 6.66 -10.81
N LEU A 115 1.43 6.23 -10.18
CA LEU A 115 2.72 6.86 -10.30
C LEU A 115 3.68 5.94 -11.07
N ALA A 116 4.65 6.49 -11.79
CA ALA A 116 5.64 5.73 -12.54
C ALA A 116 6.43 4.77 -11.63
N SER A 117 6.67 5.17 -10.38
CA SER A 117 7.30 4.32 -9.35
C SER A 117 6.50 3.04 -9.02
N ARG A 118 5.26 2.92 -9.47
CA ARG A 118 4.36 1.79 -9.23
C ARG A 118 4.03 0.98 -10.49
N GLU A 119 4.78 1.13 -11.55
CA GLU A 119 4.67 0.23 -12.69
C GLU A 119 5.29 -1.14 -12.38
N ILE A 120 4.55 -2.20 -12.67
CA ILE A 120 5.06 -3.57 -12.54
C ILE A 120 5.97 -3.89 -13.72
N HIS A 121 7.14 -4.43 -13.43
CA HIS A 121 8.13 -4.87 -14.41
C HIS A 121 8.35 -6.38 -14.33
N VAL A 122 8.82 -6.96 -15.42
CA VAL A 122 9.40 -8.30 -15.43
C VAL A 122 10.81 -8.21 -14.86
N ILE A 123 11.08 -8.98 -13.82
CA ILE A 123 12.39 -9.03 -13.18
C ILE A 123 13.10 -10.31 -13.59
N VAL A 124 14.30 -10.15 -14.11
CA VAL A 124 15.12 -11.24 -14.65
C VAL A 124 16.55 -11.17 -14.15
N PRO A 125 17.27 -12.30 -14.08
CA PRO A 125 18.72 -12.28 -13.97
C PRO A 125 19.36 -11.54 -15.16
N ARG A 126 20.44 -10.79 -14.91
CA ARG A 126 21.12 -9.99 -15.96
C ARG A 126 21.47 -10.83 -17.21
N LYS A 127 21.83 -12.08 -17.05
CA LYS A 127 22.17 -12.98 -18.17
C LYS A 127 21.06 -13.14 -19.21
N LEU A 128 19.78 -13.02 -18.81
CA LEU A 128 18.63 -13.13 -19.71
C LEU A 128 18.25 -11.79 -20.38
N MET A 129 18.85 -10.67 -19.93
CA MET A 129 18.50 -9.32 -20.41
C MET A 129 18.65 -9.19 -21.94
N ALA A 130 19.80 -9.61 -22.49
CA ALA A 130 20.09 -9.47 -23.91
C ALA A 130 19.13 -10.29 -24.79
N GLU A 131 18.86 -11.51 -24.41
CA GLU A 131 17.92 -12.41 -25.09
C GLU A 131 16.51 -11.81 -25.13
N LEU A 132 16.00 -11.38 -23.98
CA LEU A 132 14.66 -10.80 -23.86
C LEU A 132 14.57 -9.38 -24.45
N ALA A 133 15.69 -8.67 -24.59
CA ALA A 133 15.72 -7.39 -25.28
C ALA A 133 15.62 -7.50 -26.81
N ALA A 134 16.12 -8.57 -27.39
CA ALA A 134 16.24 -8.72 -28.85
C ALA A 134 14.88 -8.76 -29.60
N GLY A 135 13.77 -9.05 -28.93
CA GLY A 135 12.43 -9.13 -29.53
C GLY A 135 11.48 -8.03 -29.12
N ARG A 136 11.97 -6.91 -28.54
CA ARG A 136 11.08 -5.85 -28.04
C ARG A 136 10.56 -4.95 -29.17
N PRO A 137 9.30 -4.47 -29.03
CA PRO A 137 8.80 -3.37 -29.84
C PRO A 137 9.66 -2.09 -29.69
N GLN A 138 9.45 -1.11 -30.59
CA GLN A 138 10.19 0.17 -30.57
C GLN A 138 10.07 0.96 -29.26
N ASP A 139 9.01 0.71 -28.46
CA ASP A 139 8.81 1.33 -27.14
C ASP A 139 9.66 0.66 -26.02
N GLY A 140 10.41 -0.39 -26.36
CA GLY A 140 11.29 -1.11 -25.42
C GLY A 140 10.57 -1.92 -24.35
N ARG A 141 9.24 -2.11 -24.45
CA ARG A 141 8.42 -2.85 -23.48
C ARG A 141 8.26 -4.31 -23.87
N LEU A 142 8.33 -5.22 -22.91
CA LEU A 142 8.01 -6.63 -23.12
C LEU A 142 6.50 -6.84 -23.19
N ALA A 143 6.03 -7.70 -24.07
CA ALA A 143 4.67 -8.21 -24.01
C ALA A 143 4.63 -9.42 -23.06
N LEU A 144 4.01 -9.31 -21.90
CA LEU A 144 3.91 -10.38 -20.91
C LEU A 144 3.23 -11.63 -21.52
N ALA A 145 2.20 -11.43 -22.33
CA ALA A 145 1.51 -12.53 -23.00
C ALA A 145 2.48 -13.40 -23.82
N ARG A 146 3.37 -12.79 -24.61
CA ARG A 146 4.38 -13.50 -25.39
C ARG A 146 5.45 -14.16 -24.51
N LEU A 147 5.82 -13.50 -23.42
CA LEU A 147 6.79 -14.08 -22.49
C LEU A 147 6.24 -15.33 -21.81
N LEU A 148 4.95 -15.37 -21.50
CA LEU A 148 4.27 -16.51 -20.90
C LEU A 148 4.08 -17.69 -21.86
N GLU A 149 4.21 -17.49 -23.18
CA GLU A 149 4.23 -18.55 -24.19
C GLU A 149 5.57 -19.32 -24.25
N ARG A 150 6.64 -18.75 -23.67
CA ARG A 150 7.98 -19.34 -23.61
C ARG A 150 8.02 -20.50 -22.62
N GLN A 151 8.08 -21.73 -23.15
CA GLN A 151 8.11 -22.98 -22.36
C GLN A 151 9.49 -23.26 -21.73
N ASP A 152 10.53 -22.62 -22.22
CA ASP A 152 11.91 -22.74 -21.75
C ASP A 152 12.24 -21.82 -20.57
N LEU A 153 11.32 -20.90 -20.20
CA LEU A 153 11.47 -19.98 -19.09
C LEU A 153 10.50 -20.33 -17.94
N ARG A 154 11.00 -20.29 -16.72
CA ARG A 154 10.25 -20.66 -15.50
C ARG A 154 9.76 -19.42 -14.77
N PRO A 155 8.48 -19.02 -14.94
CA PRO A 155 7.87 -17.95 -14.14
C PRO A 155 7.56 -18.42 -12.72
N LEU A 156 7.61 -17.48 -11.77
CA LEU A 156 7.09 -17.68 -10.42
C LEU A 156 6.66 -16.33 -9.84
N VAL A 157 5.44 -16.25 -9.29
CA VAL A 157 4.91 -15.02 -8.70
C VAL A 157 4.39 -15.25 -7.27
N ALA A 158 4.24 -14.19 -6.50
CA ALA A 158 3.63 -14.28 -5.17
C ALA A 158 2.15 -14.70 -5.26
N ARG A 159 1.73 -15.69 -4.44
CA ARG A 159 0.39 -16.27 -4.48
C ARG A 159 -0.70 -15.26 -4.09
N ASP A 160 -0.47 -14.53 -3.02
CA ASP A 160 -1.50 -13.69 -2.39
C ASP A 160 -1.40 -12.22 -2.84
N ARG A 161 -0.80 -11.99 -4.03
CA ARG A 161 -0.62 -10.67 -4.61
C ARG A 161 -1.48 -10.51 -5.87
N ALA A 162 -2.17 -9.38 -5.97
CA ALA A 162 -2.83 -8.93 -7.19
C ALA A 162 -1.92 -7.94 -7.94
N PHE A 163 -1.82 -8.12 -9.25
CA PHE A 163 -1.05 -7.28 -10.18
C PHE A 163 -1.94 -6.39 -11.05
N GLY A 164 -3.25 -6.52 -10.91
CA GLY A 164 -4.27 -5.87 -11.73
C GLY A 164 -4.93 -6.83 -12.70
N VAL A 165 -6.16 -6.50 -13.11
CA VAL A 165 -7.08 -7.41 -13.85
C VAL A 165 -6.41 -8.02 -15.08
N GLN A 166 -5.70 -7.22 -15.89
CA GLN A 166 -5.07 -7.66 -17.12
C GLN A 166 -3.94 -8.67 -16.85
N ILE A 167 -3.02 -8.33 -15.95
CA ILE A 167 -1.89 -9.20 -15.60
C ILE A 167 -2.39 -10.47 -14.92
N ASP A 168 -3.29 -10.34 -13.95
CA ASP A 168 -3.83 -11.48 -13.19
C ASP A 168 -4.59 -12.45 -14.11
N SER A 169 -5.30 -11.95 -15.13
CA SER A 169 -5.95 -12.77 -16.16
C SER A 169 -4.94 -13.55 -17.01
N LEU A 170 -3.83 -12.90 -17.43
CA LEU A 170 -2.75 -13.57 -18.16
C LEU A 170 -2.09 -14.66 -17.32
N LEU A 171 -1.71 -14.36 -16.09
CA LEU A 171 -1.10 -15.32 -15.16
C LEU A 171 -1.99 -16.54 -14.91
N SER A 172 -3.30 -16.33 -14.81
CA SER A 172 -4.27 -17.41 -14.60
C SER A 172 -4.45 -18.28 -15.84
N ARG A 173 -4.55 -17.68 -17.03
CA ARG A 173 -4.69 -18.41 -18.30
C ARG A 173 -3.49 -19.30 -18.61
N HIS A 174 -2.29 -18.87 -18.22
CA HIS A 174 -1.05 -19.63 -18.43
C HIS A 174 -0.68 -20.48 -17.20
N ALA A 175 -1.58 -20.62 -16.21
CA ALA A 175 -1.38 -21.41 -15.01
C ALA A 175 -0.02 -21.16 -14.33
N VAL A 176 0.40 -19.88 -14.26
CA VAL A 176 1.70 -19.50 -13.70
C VAL A 176 1.82 -19.95 -12.25
N PRO A 177 2.90 -20.67 -11.88
CA PRO A 177 3.13 -21.12 -10.52
C PRO A 177 3.16 -19.94 -9.52
N ARG A 178 2.59 -20.16 -8.34
CA ARG A 178 2.45 -19.15 -7.28
C ARG A 178 3.07 -19.64 -5.98
N LEU A 179 3.96 -18.83 -5.41
CA LEU A 179 4.62 -19.13 -4.15
C LEU A 179 3.89 -18.44 -2.99
N ALA A 180 3.59 -19.20 -1.94
CA ALA A 180 3.18 -18.59 -0.67
C ALA A 180 4.38 -17.88 -0.04
N VAL A 181 4.26 -16.59 0.19
CA VAL A 181 5.33 -15.76 0.71
C VAL A 181 4.90 -15.09 2.02
N GLY A 182 5.85 -14.93 2.94
CA GLY A 182 5.61 -14.25 4.21
C GLY A 182 5.50 -12.71 4.05
N ALA A 183 5.52 -12.00 5.17
CA ALA A 183 5.47 -10.53 5.19
C ALA A 183 6.66 -9.86 4.46
N LYS A 184 7.79 -10.57 4.28
CA LYS A 184 9.01 -10.14 3.55
C LYS A 184 9.10 -10.78 2.16
N PHE A 185 8.02 -10.91 1.46
CA PHE A 185 7.86 -11.75 0.28
C PHE A 185 8.76 -11.40 -0.92
N SER A 186 9.02 -10.15 -1.18
CA SER A 186 9.81 -9.74 -2.35
C SER A 186 11.23 -10.25 -2.31
N HIS A 187 11.86 -10.27 -1.14
CA HIS A 187 13.22 -10.76 -0.98
C HIS A 187 13.34 -12.25 -1.32
N GLN A 188 12.38 -13.06 -0.89
CA GLN A 188 12.40 -14.51 -1.16
C GLN A 188 12.38 -14.82 -2.65
N LEU A 189 11.55 -14.12 -3.44
CA LEU A 189 11.52 -14.28 -4.89
C LEU A 189 12.83 -13.80 -5.55
N MET A 190 13.40 -12.68 -5.07
CA MET A 190 14.68 -12.19 -5.58
C MET A 190 15.83 -13.16 -5.27
N ASP A 191 15.85 -13.78 -4.09
CA ASP A 191 16.82 -14.82 -3.73
C ASP A 191 16.71 -16.05 -4.65
N MET A 192 15.49 -16.46 -4.97
CA MET A 192 15.25 -17.59 -5.89
C MET A 192 15.71 -17.27 -7.31
N LEU A 193 15.48 -16.04 -7.82
CA LEU A 193 16.00 -15.58 -9.10
C LEU A 193 17.52 -15.63 -9.15
N ARG A 194 18.19 -15.08 -8.14
CA ARG A 194 19.67 -15.09 -8.05
C ARG A 194 20.24 -16.50 -7.98
N ALA A 195 19.55 -17.40 -7.28
CA ALA A 195 19.92 -18.81 -7.17
C ALA A 195 19.60 -19.63 -8.44
N GLY A 196 19.00 -19.03 -9.49
CA GLY A 196 18.63 -19.72 -10.71
C GLY A 196 17.51 -20.76 -10.55
N ARG A 197 16.72 -20.66 -9.49
CA ARG A 197 15.59 -21.57 -9.23
C ARG A 197 14.35 -21.22 -10.06
N MET A 198 14.33 -20.04 -10.64
CA MET A 198 13.32 -19.50 -11.55
C MET A 198 14.00 -18.52 -12.49
N ASP A 199 13.33 -18.13 -13.59
CA ASP A 199 13.92 -17.29 -14.61
C ASP A 199 13.34 -15.86 -14.62
N TYR A 200 12.08 -15.68 -14.19
CA TYR A 200 11.51 -14.35 -14.01
C TYR A 200 10.37 -14.29 -12.98
N THR A 201 10.15 -13.10 -12.48
CA THR A 201 9.00 -12.74 -11.64
C THR A 201 8.48 -11.36 -12.02
N LEU A 202 7.40 -10.92 -11.37
CA LEU A 202 6.81 -9.59 -11.52
C LEU A 202 7.01 -8.79 -10.23
N GLU A 203 7.64 -7.61 -10.34
CA GLU A 203 7.87 -6.75 -9.17
C GLU A 203 8.04 -5.29 -9.58
N TYR A 204 7.99 -4.40 -8.59
CA TYR A 204 8.32 -2.98 -8.75
C TYR A 204 9.85 -2.78 -8.83
N PRO A 205 10.36 -1.99 -9.80
CA PRO A 205 11.79 -1.73 -9.92
C PRO A 205 12.42 -1.20 -8.64
N ALA A 206 11.71 -0.35 -7.92
CA ALA A 206 12.20 0.23 -6.68
C ALA A 206 12.45 -0.81 -5.57
N LEU A 207 11.60 -1.85 -5.48
CA LEU A 207 11.82 -2.99 -4.57
C LEU A 207 13.05 -3.81 -4.94
N VAL A 208 13.25 -4.01 -6.25
CA VAL A 208 14.42 -4.73 -6.75
C VAL A 208 15.70 -3.95 -6.46
N GLN A 209 15.71 -2.64 -6.67
CA GLN A 209 16.84 -1.76 -6.38
C GLN A 209 17.20 -1.76 -4.89
N ASP A 210 16.19 -1.65 -4.00
CA ASP A 210 16.39 -1.72 -2.56
C ASP A 210 16.97 -3.07 -2.13
N TYR A 211 16.44 -4.17 -2.66
CA TYR A 211 16.98 -5.51 -2.43
C TYR A 211 18.45 -5.63 -2.87
N LEU A 212 18.77 -5.21 -4.10
CA LEU A 212 20.11 -5.29 -4.66
C LEU A 212 21.13 -4.45 -3.88
N ALA A 213 20.71 -3.27 -3.40
CA ALA A 213 21.54 -2.43 -2.52
C ALA A 213 21.87 -3.14 -1.20
N ARG A 214 20.91 -3.85 -0.61
CA ARG A 214 21.10 -4.59 0.64
C ARG A 214 22.04 -5.79 0.50
N VAL A 215 21.95 -6.51 -0.62
CA VAL A 215 22.80 -7.67 -0.88
C VAL A 215 24.15 -7.33 -1.49
N GLY A 216 24.41 -6.05 -1.79
CA GLY A 216 25.68 -5.57 -2.34
C GLY A 216 25.95 -6.02 -3.77
N ASP A 217 24.92 -6.34 -4.56
CA ASP A 217 25.06 -6.83 -5.93
C ASP A 217 24.11 -6.08 -6.90
N PRO A 218 24.41 -4.80 -7.23
CA PRO A 218 23.50 -3.93 -7.98
C PRO A 218 23.26 -4.38 -9.42
N GLY A 219 24.03 -5.34 -9.91
CA GLY A 219 23.96 -5.83 -11.28
C GLY A 219 23.28 -7.17 -11.48
N ALA A 220 22.93 -7.90 -10.41
CA ALA A 220 22.48 -9.28 -10.51
C ALA A 220 21.13 -9.44 -11.23
N LEU A 221 20.20 -8.53 -10.97
CA LEU A 221 18.84 -8.54 -11.52
C LEU A 221 18.57 -7.28 -12.33
N VAL A 222 17.69 -7.39 -13.31
CA VAL A 222 17.27 -6.29 -14.19
C VAL A 222 15.75 -6.23 -14.22
N ALA A 223 15.20 -5.03 -14.10
CA ALA A 223 13.78 -4.75 -14.25
C ALA A 223 13.49 -4.32 -15.70
N LEU A 224 12.70 -5.10 -16.41
CA LEU A 224 12.34 -4.86 -17.79
C LEU A 224 10.89 -4.38 -17.86
N PRO A 225 10.62 -3.17 -18.41
CA PRO A 225 9.26 -2.66 -18.52
C PRO A 225 8.42 -3.58 -19.42
N MET A 226 7.15 -3.75 -19.08
CA MET A 226 6.21 -4.53 -19.86
C MET A 226 5.01 -3.69 -20.29
N ALA A 227 4.37 -4.04 -21.40
CA ALA A 227 3.24 -3.31 -21.96
C ALA A 227 2.05 -3.28 -20.99
N GLU A 228 1.78 -4.43 -20.37
CA GLU A 228 0.71 -4.61 -19.39
C GLU A 228 1.00 -3.97 -18.03
N GLY A 229 2.26 -3.58 -17.79
CA GLY A 229 2.73 -2.95 -16.55
C GLY A 229 2.41 -1.47 -16.43
N LEU A 230 1.94 -0.83 -17.51
CA LEU A 230 1.48 0.56 -17.49
C LEU A 230 0.40 0.70 -16.42
N SER A 231 0.79 1.28 -15.29
CA SER A 231 -0.06 1.34 -14.12
C SER A 231 -1.29 2.20 -14.39
N THR A 232 -2.45 1.56 -14.45
CA THR A 232 -3.76 2.19 -14.28
C THR A 232 -4.25 2.05 -12.84
N LEU A 233 -3.46 1.40 -11.98
CA LEU A 233 -3.84 1.10 -10.62
C LEU A 233 -3.72 2.34 -9.75
N LEU A 234 -4.86 2.83 -9.30
CA LEU A 234 -4.95 3.82 -8.23
C LEU A 234 -4.37 3.21 -6.94
N ALA A 235 -3.64 4.02 -6.19
CA ALA A 235 -3.34 3.67 -4.82
C ALA A 235 -4.63 3.72 -4.00
N THR A 236 -4.90 2.65 -3.28
CA THR A 236 -6.11 2.52 -2.49
C THR A 236 -5.78 2.20 -1.05
N VAL A 237 -6.68 2.59 -0.18
CA VAL A 237 -6.79 2.06 1.18
C VAL A 237 -8.00 1.15 1.21
N SER A 238 -7.90 0.09 2.00
CA SER A 238 -9.02 -0.81 2.24
C SER A 238 -9.29 -0.97 3.73
N CYS A 239 -10.55 -1.15 4.11
CA CYS A 239 -10.95 -1.58 5.46
C CYS A 239 -11.93 -2.74 5.36
N SER A 240 -11.92 -3.63 6.35
CA SER A 240 -12.83 -4.79 6.41
C SER A 240 -14.28 -4.36 6.28
N ARG A 241 -15.10 -5.14 5.58
CA ARG A 241 -16.53 -4.83 5.34
C ARG A 241 -17.36 -5.14 6.58
N THR A 242 -17.18 -4.31 7.61
CA THR A 242 -17.89 -4.30 8.87
C THR A 242 -18.52 -2.92 9.10
N PRO A 243 -19.50 -2.76 10.01
CA PRO A 243 -20.04 -1.43 10.35
C PRO A 243 -18.95 -0.45 10.84
N GLU A 244 -17.98 -0.94 11.61
CA GLU A 244 -16.84 -0.16 12.07
C GLU A 244 -15.91 0.20 10.88
N GLY A 245 -15.57 -0.77 10.03
CA GLY A 245 -14.76 -0.53 8.84
C GLY A 245 -15.39 0.45 7.87
N LEU A 246 -16.74 0.49 7.78
CA LEU A 246 -17.44 1.51 6.99
C LEU A 246 -17.26 2.91 7.57
N ARG A 247 -17.29 3.06 8.89
CA ARG A 247 -17.02 4.36 9.54
C ARG A 247 -15.57 4.79 9.30
N GLN A 248 -14.64 3.86 9.46
CA GLN A 248 -13.20 4.11 9.28
C GLN A 248 -12.88 4.52 7.85
N ILE A 249 -13.37 3.78 6.84
CA ILE A 249 -13.08 4.11 5.43
C ILE A 249 -13.70 5.47 5.02
N LYS A 250 -14.86 5.84 5.58
CA LYS A 250 -15.46 7.17 5.38
C LYS A 250 -14.60 8.27 5.98
N ALA A 251 -14.05 8.08 7.17
CA ALA A 251 -13.14 9.04 7.78
C ALA A 251 -11.84 9.19 6.98
N ILE A 252 -11.28 8.08 6.50
CA ILE A 252 -10.10 8.09 5.65
C ILE A 252 -10.38 8.83 4.33
N ASP A 253 -11.51 8.56 3.68
CA ASP A 253 -11.91 9.24 2.44
C ASP A 253 -12.08 10.75 2.65
N ALA A 254 -12.65 11.16 3.78
CA ALA A 254 -12.78 12.57 4.14
C ALA A 254 -11.40 13.22 4.33
N ALA A 255 -10.47 12.56 5.02
CA ALA A 255 -9.11 13.05 5.20
C ALA A 255 -8.33 13.17 3.87
N VAL A 256 -8.54 12.24 2.93
CA VAL A 256 -7.96 12.35 1.57
C VAL A 256 -8.53 13.56 0.82
N ARG A 257 -9.83 13.85 0.95
CA ARG A 257 -10.43 15.05 0.34
C ARG A 257 -9.93 16.34 0.99
N GLU A 258 -9.70 16.34 2.29
CA GLU A 258 -9.07 17.45 3.00
C GLU A 258 -7.65 17.71 2.47
N LEU A 259 -6.82 16.66 2.34
CA LEU A 259 -5.50 16.74 1.68
C LEU A 259 -5.61 17.31 0.26
N ALA A 260 -6.60 16.86 -0.50
CA ALA A 260 -6.80 17.31 -1.87
C ALA A 260 -7.17 18.80 -1.97
N SER A 261 -7.89 19.31 -0.98
CA SER A 261 -8.35 20.70 -0.89
C SER A 261 -7.38 21.62 -0.14
N ASP A 262 -6.29 21.08 0.40
CA ASP A 262 -5.31 21.83 1.18
C ASP A 262 -4.64 22.90 0.30
N PRO A 263 -4.69 24.18 0.66
CA PRO A 263 -4.04 25.26 -0.08
C PRO A 263 -2.51 25.11 -0.10
N ASP A 264 -1.92 24.44 0.90
CA ASP A 264 -0.49 24.17 0.99
C ASP A 264 -0.12 22.75 0.49
N ARG A 265 -0.81 22.32 -0.59
CA ARG A 265 -0.62 20.99 -1.19
C ARG A 265 0.85 20.68 -1.50
N GLU A 266 1.60 21.67 -2.00
CA GLU A 266 3.02 21.47 -2.34
C GLU A 266 3.87 21.09 -1.13
N ALA A 267 3.56 21.62 0.06
CA ALA A 267 4.31 21.30 1.27
C ALA A 267 4.12 19.85 1.68
N TRP A 268 2.88 19.36 1.79
CA TRP A 268 2.67 17.97 2.18
C TRP A 268 3.09 16.98 1.09
N VAL A 269 2.99 17.33 -0.20
CA VAL A 269 3.52 16.49 -1.29
C VAL A 269 5.05 16.40 -1.18
N ARG A 270 5.74 17.50 -0.91
CA ARG A 270 7.19 17.53 -0.70
C ARG A 270 7.59 16.67 0.49
N GLU A 271 6.87 16.79 1.61
CA GLU A 271 7.07 15.96 2.80
C GLU A 271 6.90 14.47 2.45
N TRP A 272 5.77 14.12 1.85
CA TRP A 272 5.46 12.75 1.45
C TRP A 272 6.50 12.17 0.51
N ARG A 273 6.86 12.90 -0.55
CA ARG A 273 7.76 12.40 -1.62
C ARG A 273 9.24 12.59 -1.28
N GLY A 274 9.58 13.27 -0.20
CA GLY A 274 10.97 13.53 0.21
C GLY A 274 11.81 14.21 -0.89
N GLY A 275 11.22 15.10 -1.70
CA GLY A 275 11.86 15.78 -2.81
C GLY A 275 12.10 14.92 -4.07
N ARG A 276 11.56 13.71 -4.14
CA ARG A 276 11.82 12.73 -5.23
C ARG A 276 10.68 12.62 -6.26
N ALA A 277 9.77 13.57 -6.33
CA ALA A 277 8.67 13.52 -7.30
C ALA A 277 9.18 13.78 -8.71
N GLU A 278 9.01 12.81 -9.61
CA GLU A 278 9.20 13.01 -11.03
C GLU A 278 8.19 14.07 -11.55
N PRO A 279 8.58 15.01 -12.43
CA PRO A 279 7.69 16.08 -12.91
C PRO A 279 6.37 15.55 -13.50
N GLN A 280 6.43 14.41 -14.18
CA GLN A 280 5.24 13.78 -14.75
C GLN A 280 4.30 13.23 -13.68
N ASP A 281 4.82 12.63 -12.64
CA ASP A 281 4.05 12.14 -11.49
C ASP A 281 3.43 13.30 -10.72
N GLN A 282 4.16 14.40 -10.57
CA GLN A 282 3.65 15.62 -9.93
C GLN A 282 2.45 16.19 -10.71
N LYS A 283 2.53 16.24 -12.05
CA LYS A 283 1.41 16.70 -12.89
C LYS A 283 0.18 15.81 -12.75
N ARG A 284 0.36 14.48 -12.77
CA ARG A 284 -0.72 13.50 -12.55
C ARG A 284 -1.36 13.65 -11.18
N LEU A 285 -0.51 13.80 -10.15
CA LEU A 285 -0.96 13.99 -8.78
C LEU A 285 -1.81 15.24 -8.62
N ASN A 286 -1.34 16.37 -9.15
CA ASN A 286 -2.08 17.64 -9.07
C ASN A 286 -3.44 17.54 -9.76
N ALA A 287 -3.51 17.00 -10.99
CA ALA A 287 -4.77 16.81 -11.71
C ALA A 287 -5.74 15.92 -10.94
N TYR A 288 -5.24 14.82 -10.34
CA TYR A 288 -6.04 13.90 -9.55
C TYR A 288 -6.56 14.56 -8.26
N MET A 289 -5.72 15.31 -7.55
CA MET A 289 -6.12 15.99 -6.33
C MET A 289 -7.13 17.10 -6.60
N ASP A 290 -7.00 17.83 -7.73
CA ASP A 290 -7.99 18.81 -8.14
C ASP A 290 -9.37 18.18 -8.41
N GLU A 291 -9.39 17.00 -9.01
CA GLU A 291 -10.60 16.22 -9.20
C GLU A 291 -11.18 15.71 -7.87
N ARG A 292 -10.31 15.22 -6.97
CA ARG A 292 -10.72 14.77 -5.63
C ARG A 292 -11.29 15.89 -4.77
N ALA A 293 -10.71 17.10 -4.85
CA ALA A 293 -11.19 18.27 -4.12
C ALA A 293 -12.60 18.69 -4.53
N ARG A 294 -12.93 18.55 -5.82
CA ARG A 294 -14.25 18.90 -6.39
C ARG A 294 -15.28 17.78 -6.27
N GLY A 295 -14.82 16.56 -6.13
CA GLY A 295 -15.68 15.37 -6.14
C GLY A 295 -16.23 14.99 -4.77
N GLY A 296 -17.23 14.09 -4.78
CA GLY A 296 -17.76 13.45 -3.59
C GLY A 296 -16.87 12.34 -3.03
N ALA A 297 -17.42 11.59 -2.07
CA ALA A 297 -16.76 10.39 -1.53
C ALA A 297 -16.54 9.35 -2.65
N ARG A 298 -15.39 8.68 -2.62
CA ARG A 298 -15.02 7.58 -3.53
C ARG A 298 -14.79 6.32 -2.72
N ILE A 299 -15.88 5.76 -2.23
CA ILE A 299 -15.89 4.53 -1.44
C ILE A 299 -16.65 3.48 -2.23
N GLU A 300 -16.05 2.30 -2.33
CA GLU A 300 -16.63 1.14 -3.01
C GLU A 300 -16.80 -0.04 -2.04
#